data_6a010c694acee328a990f597fca33ac7
#
_entry.id   6a010c694acee328a990f597fca33ac7
#
_cell.length_a   1.000
_cell.length_b   1.000
_cell.length_c   1.000
_cell.angle_alpha   90.00
_cell.angle_beta   90.00
_cell.angle_gamma   90.00
#
_symmetry.space_group_name_H-M   'P 1'
#
loop_
_entity.id
_entity.type
_entity.pdbx_description
1 polymer ?
#
loop_
_entity_poly.entity_id
_entity_poly.type
_entity_poly.pdbx_seq_one_letter_code
_entity_poly.pdbx_strand_id
1 'polypeptide(L)'
;YTVLVTNQGPSTATELTISEDVDILTSGVSIAGITPDQGVYNKGVWTLPSLPAGNTASLTVILSVDPAANEGVEVITSTATLTGVTQTNIATATSVSDATSIITRADLQVTNMALNNPVIAGSGPLNLEYMVTVTNLGPSFASNVSLENSLNLPPGVTLEETEPLAGTNTETTGESVIWTVGDLSVGSTSLVRLRFTAGPSTEAGADVITNVASVVSVQQTDVNPQNNTVSSSTSVEREADITIEVAESRDPVLAGYSESGSPGNLSHVISVSNSGPSDASNLAISLESISPPGTTIVSFGPGEATLPPVLSIADLPRGETRTYGILYDVSSIAPAGIDTIVSSAELVSFEGEIINPQDDSDSVATSVISPGSMEIGEGSITLDLQTALLKQTITVTNNNPLDIPAFRILVNGLPGDVTVHNAQGASGDVPFLLYNQPLAAGESIDLVVEYFQITASGGFQPEFQIELVDSAGEAFSIAGIELNRVTSLPNEDKLLEFVSIVGEVYTIQYSRDGENWINVVPDVIAGANVTQWVDNGPPKTSSHPSTTGNRFYRVIRKAP
;
A
#
# COMPACT_ATOMS: atom_id res chain seq x y z
N TYR A 1 -58.91 -31.48 -20.63
CA TYR A 1 -60.09 -31.56 -21.50
C TYR A 1 -61.22 -32.19 -20.73
N THR A 2 -62.47 -31.81 -21.10
CA THR A 2 -63.67 -32.45 -20.64
C THR A 2 -64.54 -32.82 -21.86
N VAL A 3 -64.66 -34.11 -22.10
CA VAL A 3 -65.53 -34.63 -23.18
C VAL A 3 -66.92 -34.81 -22.59
N LEU A 4 -67.93 -34.24 -23.24
CA LEU A 4 -69.31 -34.34 -22.83
C LEU A 4 -70.11 -35.12 -23.93
N VAL A 5 -70.77 -36.15 -23.48
CA VAL A 5 -71.74 -36.84 -24.34
C VAL A 5 -73.13 -36.65 -23.77
N THR A 6 -74.08 -36.14 -24.60
CA THR A 6 -75.43 -35.84 -24.17
C THR A 6 -76.41 -36.63 -25.06
N ASN A 7 -77.36 -37.34 -24.46
CA ASN A 7 -78.43 -38.01 -25.16
C ASN A 7 -79.62 -37.03 -25.35
N GLN A 8 -79.72 -36.41 -26.48
CA GLN A 8 -80.82 -35.49 -26.85
C GLN A 8 -82.06 -36.21 -27.45
N GLY A 9 -81.99 -37.51 -27.57
CA GLY A 9 -83.08 -38.30 -28.09
C GLY A 9 -84.21 -38.56 -27.10
N PRO A 10 -85.38 -39.04 -27.57
CA PRO A 10 -86.47 -39.31 -26.68
C PRO A 10 -86.36 -40.63 -25.91
N SER A 11 -85.37 -41.49 -26.24
CA SER A 11 -85.20 -42.81 -25.66
C SER A 11 -83.82 -42.92 -25.01
N THR A 12 -83.66 -43.81 -24.00
CA THR A 12 -82.36 -44.14 -23.38
C THR A 12 -81.42 -44.71 -24.46
N ALA A 13 -80.27 -44.18 -24.61
CA ALA A 13 -79.19 -44.73 -25.41
C ALA A 13 -78.45 -45.81 -24.58
N THR A 14 -78.12 -46.94 -25.24
CA THR A 14 -77.45 -48.09 -24.58
C THR A 14 -76.21 -48.52 -25.37
N GLU A 15 -75.24 -49.12 -24.67
CA GLU A 15 -73.98 -49.61 -25.23
C GLU A 15 -73.22 -48.53 -26.05
N LEU A 16 -73.12 -47.30 -25.46
CA LEU A 16 -72.39 -46.23 -26.11
C LEU A 16 -70.91 -46.54 -26.01
N THR A 17 -70.18 -46.34 -27.09
CA THR A 17 -68.71 -46.38 -27.15
C THR A 17 -68.21 -45.09 -27.77
N ILE A 18 -67.33 -44.42 -27.08
CA ILE A 18 -66.67 -43.18 -27.50
C ILE A 18 -65.17 -43.47 -27.57
N SER A 19 -64.57 -43.25 -28.74
CA SER A 19 -63.10 -43.23 -28.87
C SER A 19 -62.63 -41.87 -28.50
N GLU A 20 -61.67 -41.82 -27.53
CA GLU A 20 -60.94 -40.62 -27.13
C GLU A 20 -59.49 -40.76 -27.56
N ASP A 21 -59.07 -39.90 -28.48
CA ASP A 21 -57.71 -39.82 -28.99
C ASP A 21 -57.08 -38.48 -28.60
N VAL A 22 -55.93 -38.56 -27.88
CA VAL A 22 -55.16 -37.40 -27.46
C VAL A 22 -53.85 -37.42 -28.24
N ASP A 23 -53.72 -36.58 -29.24
CA ASP A 23 -52.50 -36.40 -30.02
C ASP A 23 -51.62 -35.31 -29.38
N ILE A 24 -50.39 -35.67 -29.06
CA ILE A 24 -49.39 -34.78 -28.44
C ILE A 24 -48.23 -34.65 -29.42
N LEU A 25 -48.15 -33.49 -30.10
CA LEU A 25 -47.15 -33.20 -31.13
C LEU A 25 -45.88 -32.59 -30.58
N THR A 26 -45.75 -32.43 -29.25
CA THR A 26 -44.61 -31.81 -28.59
C THR A 26 -44.06 -32.68 -27.47
N SER A 27 -42.77 -32.48 -27.15
CA SER A 27 -42.13 -33.13 -26.01
C SER A 27 -42.51 -32.48 -24.66
N GLY A 28 -42.36 -33.21 -23.59
CA GLY A 28 -42.60 -32.70 -22.21
C GLY A 28 -44.08 -32.65 -21.82
N VAL A 29 -44.98 -33.31 -22.57
CA VAL A 29 -46.39 -33.46 -22.20
C VAL A 29 -46.72 -34.95 -22.02
N SER A 30 -47.48 -35.25 -20.99
CA SER A 30 -47.93 -36.60 -20.72
C SER A 30 -49.36 -36.61 -20.19
N ILE A 31 -50.09 -37.72 -20.42
CA ILE A 31 -51.40 -37.94 -19.82
C ILE A 31 -51.23 -38.31 -18.36
N ALA A 32 -51.69 -37.44 -17.46
CA ALA A 32 -51.65 -37.66 -15.98
C ALA A 32 -52.81 -38.51 -15.51
N GLY A 33 -53.96 -38.44 -16.19
CA GLY A 33 -55.10 -39.26 -15.84
C GLY A 33 -56.27 -39.07 -16.78
N ILE A 34 -57.12 -40.13 -16.91
CA ILE A 34 -58.40 -40.10 -17.60
C ILE A 34 -59.43 -40.70 -16.70
N THR A 35 -60.50 -39.93 -16.37
CA THR A 35 -61.50 -40.34 -15.38
C THR A 35 -62.91 -40.06 -15.92
N PRO A 36 -63.73 -41.08 -16.15
CA PRO A 36 -65.13 -40.92 -16.50
C PRO A 36 -65.96 -40.67 -15.21
N ASP A 37 -67.05 -39.88 -15.30
CA ASP A 37 -68.02 -39.72 -14.22
C ASP A 37 -68.94 -40.95 -14.10
N GLN A 38 -69.15 -41.63 -15.23
CA GLN A 38 -69.89 -42.88 -15.34
C GLN A 38 -69.34 -43.73 -16.47
N GLY A 39 -69.58 -45.07 -16.37
CA GLY A 39 -69.05 -46.02 -17.34
C GLY A 39 -67.61 -46.41 -17.03
N VAL A 40 -66.89 -46.89 -18.07
CA VAL A 40 -65.52 -47.38 -17.95
C VAL A 40 -64.70 -46.83 -19.12
N TYR A 41 -63.54 -46.25 -18.83
CA TYR A 41 -62.55 -45.90 -19.83
C TYR A 41 -61.41 -46.93 -19.84
N ASN A 42 -61.09 -47.46 -21.01
CA ASN A 42 -60.01 -48.41 -21.18
C ASN A 42 -59.38 -48.28 -22.57
N LYS A 43 -58.05 -48.06 -22.59
CA LYS A 43 -57.23 -48.01 -23.86
C LYS A 43 -57.82 -47.16 -24.99
N GLY A 44 -58.21 -45.95 -24.69
CA GLY A 44 -58.73 -45.01 -25.71
C GLY A 44 -60.22 -45.10 -25.95
N VAL A 45 -60.92 -46.02 -25.29
CA VAL A 45 -62.37 -46.18 -25.47
C VAL A 45 -63.11 -45.99 -24.15
N TRP A 46 -64.06 -45.07 -24.13
CA TRP A 46 -65.00 -44.84 -23.03
C TRP A 46 -66.32 -45.54 -23.33
N THR A 47 -66.71 -46.46 -22.49
CA THR A 47 -67.89 -47.24 -22.64
C THR A 47 -68.92 -46.84 -21.59
N LEU A 48 -70.16 -46.51 -22.03
CA LEU A 48 -71.30 -46.20 -21.20
C LEU A 48 -72.37 -47.27 -21.42
N PRO A 49 -72.75 -48.04 -20.39
CA PRO A 49 -73.80 -49.10 -20.54
C PRO A 49 -75.18 -48.51 -20.95
N SER A 50 -75.49 -47.33 -20.39
CA SER A 50 -76.71 -46.61 -20.71
C SER A 50 -76.58 -45.12 -20.39
N LEU A 51 -77.31 -44.28 -21.22
CA LEU A 51 -77.47 -42.83 -21.00
C LEU A 51 -78.94 -42.45 -21.21
N PRO A 52 -79.66 -42.13 -20.12
CA PRO A 52 -81.11 -41.76 -20.28
C PRO A 52 -81.28 -40.49 -21.15
N ALA A 53 -82.48 -40.36 -21.69
CA ALA A 53 -82.85 -39.20 -22.48
C ALA A 53 -82.69 -37.88 -21.66
N GLY A 54 -82.08 -36.86 -22.22
CA GLY A 54 -81.76 -35.62 -21.63
C GLY A 54 -80.53 -35.59 -20.68
N ASN A 55 -79.90 -36.72 -20.39
CA ASN A 55 -78.75 -36.81 -19.51
C ASN A 55 -77.44 -36.59 -20.29
N THR A 56 -76.44 -36.14 -19.54
CA THR A 56 -75.04 -35.95 -19.99
C THR A 56 -74.12 -36.79 -19.16
N ALA A 57 -73.12 -37.40 -19.77
CA ALA A 57 -71.96 -38.02 -19.16
C ALA A 57 -70.68 -37.23 -19.51
N SER A 58 -69.71 -37.29 -18.64
CA SER A 58 -68.45 -36.60 -18.83
C SER A 58 -67.23 -37.50 -18.69
N LEU A 59 -66.19 -37.27 -19.49
CA LEU A 59 -64.88 -37.85 -19.39
C LEU A 59 -63.85 -36.73 -19.20
N THR A 60 -63.13 -36.72 -18.10
CA THR A 60 -62.07 -35.75 -17.82
C THR A 60 -60.72 -36.33 -18.20
N VAL A 61 -59.98 -35.64 -19.08
CA VAL A 61 -58.60 -35.93 -19.47
C VAL A 61 -57.69 -34.91 -18.83
N ILE A 62 -56.78 -35.34 -17.96
CA ILE A 62 -55.80 -34.48 -17.27
C ILE A 62 -54.43 -34.71 -17.93
N LEU A 63 -53.76 -33.63 -18.35
CA LEU A 63 -52.41 -33.66 -18.86
C LEU A 63 -51.48 -32.99 -17.90
N SER A 64 -50.24 -33.47 -17.81
CA SER A 64 -49.12 -32.84 -17.12
C SER A 64 -48.18 -32.23 -18.16
N VAL A 65 -47.85 -30.94 -18.01
CA VAL A 65 -46.87 -30.22 -18.84
C VAL A 65 -45.64 -30.02 -18.03
N ASP A 66 -44.50 -30.54 -18.51
CA ASP A 66 -43.19 -30.37 -17.90
C ASP A 66 -42.74 -28.91 -18.06
N PRO A 67 -42.07 -28.29 -17.08
CA PRO A 67 -41.46 -26.97 -17.22
C PRO A 67 -40.53 -26.83 -18.43
N ALA A 68 -39.93 -27.91 -18.90
CA ALA A 68 -39.06 -27.96 -20.09
C ALA A 68 -39.81 -28.31 -21.38
N ALA A 69 -41.15 -28.34 -21.40
CA ALA A 69 -41.93 -28.59 -22.59
C ALA A 69 -41.69 -27.52 -23.65
N ASN A 70 -41.62 -27.97 -24.91
CA ASN A 70 -41.51 -27.03 -26.04
C ASN A 70 -42.85 -26.29 -26.25
N GLU A 71 -42.75 -24.98 -26.50
CA GLU A 71 -43.92 -24.21 -26.87
C GLU A 71 -44.39 -24.56 -28.27
N GLY A 72 -45.66 -24.34 -28.53
CA GLY A 72 -46.24 -24.55 -29.82
C GLY A 72 -47.73 -24.21 -29.85
N VAL A 73 -48.19 -23.84 -31.04
CA VAL A 73 -49.60 -23.51 -31.28
C VAL A 73 -50.35 -24.80 -31.61
N GLU A 74 -51.44 -25.06 -30.87
CA GLU A 74 -52.34 -26.21 -31.10
C GLU A 74 -51.61 -27.57 -31.15
N VAL A 75 -50.57 -27.73 -30.29
CA VAL A 75 -49.68 -28.91 -30.27
C VAL A 75 -50.27 -30.11 -29.49
N ILE A 76 -51.38 -29.91 -28.84
CA ILE A 76 -52.12 -30.97 -28.15
C ILE A 76 -53.55 -30.95 -28.67
N THR A 77 -54.02 -32.06 -29.20
CA THR A 77 -55.39 -32.19 -29.71
C THR A 77 -56.08 -33.35 -29.03
N SER A 78 -57.29 -33.12 -28.48
CA SER A 78 -58.19 -34.15 -27.97
C SER A 78 -59.34 -34.31 -28.93
N THR A 79 -59.57 -35.54 -29.42
CA THR A 79 -60.62 -35.84 -30.36
C THR A 79 -61.50 -37.00 -29.83
N ALA A 80 -62.75 -36.67 -29.55
CA ALA A 80 -63.72 -37.64 -29.09
C ALA A 80 -64.70 -38.00 -30.26
N THR A 81 -64.84 -39.27 -30.49
CA THR A 81 -65.70 -39.78 -31.54
C THR A 81 -66.66 -40.88 -31.04
N LEU A 82 -67.97 -40.67 -31.24
CA LEU A 82 -68.94 -41.70 -30.91
C LEU A 82 -68.79 -42.80 -32.00
N THR A 83 -68.31 -43.96 -31.60
CA THR A 83 -68.02 -45.11 -32.46
C THR A 83 -69.08 -46.17 -32.44
N GLY A 84 -69.95 -46.18 -31.40
CA GLY A 84 -71.05 -47.13 -31.32
C GLY A 84 -72.17 -46.69 -30.39
N VAL A 85 -73.40 -47.07 -30.69
CA VAL A 85 -74.62 -46.97 -29.90
C VAL A 85 -75.65 -47.94 -30.48
N THR A 86 -76.40 -48.63 -29.61
CA THR A 86 -77.37 -49.63 -30.07
C THR A 86 -78.54 -49.00 -30.86
N GLN A 87 -79.00 -47.82 -30.51
CA GLN A 87 -80.08 -47.11 -31.16
C GLN A 87 -79.58 -46.37 -32.41
N THR A 88 -80.47 -46.09 -33.36
CA THR A 88 -80.14 -45.25 -34.52
C THR A 88 -79.72 -43.85 -34.05
N ASN A 89 -78.48 -43.47 -34.30
CA ASN A 89 -77.98 -42.13 -33.95
C ASN A 89 -78.52 -41.14 -35.03
N ILE A 90 -79.22 -40.11 -34.55
CA ILE A 90 -79.80 -39.07 -35.39
C ILE A 90 -78.96 -37.77 -35.41
N ALA A 91 -77.89 -37.74 -34.58
CA ALA A 91 -76.97 -36.61 -34.53
C ALA A 91 -76.18 -36.50 -35.85
N THR A 92 -76.01 -35.28 -36.32
CA THR A 92 -75.26 -34.98 -37.53
C THR A 92 -73.74 -34.95 -37.32
N ALA A 93 -73.30 -34.68 -36.07
CA ALA A 93 -71.89 -34.69 -35.70
C ALA A 93 -71.64 -35.82 -34.68
N THR A 94 -70.77 -36.75 -34.99
CA THR A 94 -70.36 -37.88 -34.17
C THR A 94 -68.94 -37.72 -33.62
N SER A 95 -68.24 -36.67 -34.01
CA SER A 95 -66.86 -36.35 -33.55
C SER A 95 -66.74 -34.88 -33.21
N VAL A 96 -65.97 -34.59 -32.19
CA VAL A 96 -65.58 -33.27 -31.74
C VAL A 96 -64.08 -33.26 -31.44
N SER A 97 -63.41 -32.19 -31.82
CA SER A 97 -61.98 -31.99 -31.52
C SER A 97 -61.75 -30.60 -30.91
N ASP A 98 -60.81 -30.53 -29.98
CA ASP A 98 -60.33 -29.29 -29.34
C ASP A 98 -58.82 -29.32 -29.26
N ALA A 99 -58.16 -28.16 -29.46
CA ALA A 99 -56.71 -28.05 -29.50
C ALA A 99 -56.22 -27.03 -28.50
N THR A 100 -55.06 -27.31 -27.90
CA THR A 100 -54.42 -26.49 -26.88
C THR A 100 -52.99 -26.14 -27.28
N SER A 101 -52.60 -24.87 -27.10
CA SER A 101 -51.27 -24.36 -27.29
C SER A 101 -50.47 -24.41 -25.99
N ILE A 102 -49.18 -24.59 -26.10
CA ILE A 102 -48.25 -24.47 -24.98
C ILE A 102 -47.51 -23.14 -25.09
N ILE A 103 -47.49 -22.35 -24.02
CA ILE A 103 -46.75 -21.11 -23.91
C ILE A 103 -45.70 -21.31 -22.78
N THR A 104 -44.43 -20.99 -23.06
CA THR A 104 -43.35 -21.01 -22.07
C THR A 104 -43.08 -19.63 -21.54
N ARG A 105 -42.90 -19.51 -20.22
CA ARG A 105 -42.57 -18.24 -19.54
C ARG A 105 -41.56 -18.49 -18.43
N ALA A 106 -40.55 -17.62 -18.36
CA ALA A 106 -39.56 -17.63 -17.29
C ALA A 106 -39.78 -16.47 -16.31
N ASP A 107 -39.14 -16.50 -15.18
CA ASP A 107 -38.99 -15.41 -14.21
C ASP A 107 -37.55 -15.44 -13.70
N LEU A 108 -36.70 -14.59 -14.28
CA LEU A 108 -35.28 -14.53 -13.97
C LEU A 108 -35.03 -13.48 -12.90
N GLN A 109 -34.65 -13.89 -11.71
CA GLN A 109 -34.25 -12.99 -10.64
C GLN A 109 -32.73 -12.86 -10.57
N VAL A 110 -32.21 -11.62 -10.64
CA VAL A 110 -30.79 -11.31 -10.49
C VAL A 110 -30.51 -10.79 -9.06
N THR A 111 -29.42 -11.25 -8.46
CA THR A 111 -28.84 -10.64 -7.26
C THR A 111 -27.39 -10.22 -7.52
N ASN A 112 -26.95 -9.16 -6.85
CA ASN A 112 -25.60 -8.63 -6.97
C ASN A 112 -25.16 -8.11 -5.61
N MET A 113 -24.10 -8.66 -5.06
CA MET A 113 -23.65 -8.36 -3.70
C MET A 113 -22.13 -8.13 -3.68
N ALA A 114 -21.71 -6.97 -3.18
CA ALA A 114 -20.33 -6.72 -2.82
C ALA A 114 -20.01 -7.44 -1.50
N LEU A 115 -18.91 -8.19 -1.45
CA LEU A 115 -18.52 -8.94 -0.24
C LEU A 115 -17.67 -8.07 0.70
N ASN A 116 -16.91 -7.12 0.16
CA ASN A 116 -16.11 -6.16 0.92
C ASN A 116 -16.63 -4.75 0.63
N ASN A 117 -17.32 -4.16 1.59
CA ASN A 117 -17.82 -2.80 1.51
C ASN A 117 -17.83 -2.16 2.92
N PRO A 118 -17.03 -1.12 3.19
CA PRO A 118 -16.09 -0.47 2.26
C PRO A 118 -14.88 -1.36 1.90
N VAL A 119 -14.22 -1.05 0.79
CA VAL A 119 -12.92 -1.60 0.43
C VAL A 119 -11.82 -0.61 0.83
N ILE A 120 -10.75 -1.12 1.44
CA ILE A 120 -9.57 -0.31 1.78
C ILE A 120 -8.61 -0.33 0.59
N ALA A 121 -8.29 0.87 0.06
CA ALA A 121 -7.35 1.04 -1.04
C ALA A 121 -5.98 0.44 -0.69
N GLY A 122 -5.45 -0.41 -1.57
CA GLY A 122 -4.13 -1.02 -1.39
C GLY A 122 -4.02 -2.11 -0.33
N SER A 123 -5.14 -2.58 0.28
CA SER A 123 -5.12 -3.63 1.30
C SER A 123 -4.69 -5.01 0.78
N GLY A 124 -4.43 -5.13 -0.53
CA GLY A 124 -3.93 -6.33 -1.18
C GLY A 124 -4.52 -6.53 -2.57
N PRO A 125 -4.06 -7.54 -3.31
CA PRO A 125 -4.70 -7.93 -4.57
C PRO A 125 -6.06 -8.56 -4.29
N LEU A 126 -7.00 -8.42 -5.24
CA LEU A 126 -8.35 -8.99 -5.18
C LEU A 126 -9.11 -8.60 -3.90
N ASN A 127 -8.90 -7.38 -3.43
CA ASN A 127 -9.47 -6.89 -2.17
C ASN A 127 -10.97 -6.54 -2.27
N LEU A 128 -11.57 -6.56 -3.47
CA LEU A 128 -12.99 -6.37 -3.69
C LEU A 128 -13.56 -7.52 -4.55
N GLU A 129 -14.69 -8.07 -4.13
CA GLU A 129 -15.41 -9.11 -4.88
C GLU A 129 -16.89 -8.79 -4.96
N TYR A 130 -17.47 -8.90 -6.18
CA TYR A 130 -18.91 -8.95 -6.39
C TYR A 130 -19.34 -10.38 -6.71
N MET A 131 -20.38 -10.84 -6.04
CA MET A 131 -21.05 -12.10 -6.33
C MET A 131 -22.39 -11.81 -7.00
N VAL A 132 -22.50 -12.19 -8.26
CA VAL A 132 -23.72 -12.04 -9.06
C VAL A 132 -24.37 -13.41 -9.26
N THR A 133 -25.68 -13.51 -8.97
CA THR A 133 -26.43 -14.74 -9.21
C THR A 133 -27.63 -14.46 -10.10
N VAL A 134 -28.06 -15.48 -10.83
CA VAL A 134 -29.34 -15.50 -11.52
C VAL A 134 -30.10 -16.77 -11.19
N THR A 135 -31.36 -16.63 -10.83
CA THR A 135 -32.26 -17.73 -10.46
C THR A 135 -33.48 -17.70 -11.38
N ASN A 136 -33.87 -18.86 -11.95
CA ASN A 136 -35.12 -18.98 -12.65
C ASN A 136 -36.25 -19.37 -11.67
N LEU A 137 -37.10 -18.42 -11.31
CA LEU A 137 -38.28 -18.60 -10.47
C LEU A 137 -39.52 -19.00 -11.25
N GLY A 138 -39.44 -18.88 -12.58
CA GLY A 138 -40.56 -18.95 -13.48
C GLY A 138 -41.18 -20.34 -13.62
N PRO A 139 -42.36 -20.44 -14.20
CA PRO A 139 -42.99 -21.75 -14.36
C PRO A 139 -42.31 -22.63 -15.41
N SER A 140 -41.55 -22.05 -16.36
CA SER A 140 -40.89 -22.80 -17.43
C SER A 140 -39.36 -22.67 -17.33
N PHE A 141 -38.69 -23.60 -17.98
CA PHE A 141 -37.28 -23.60 -18.26
C PHE A 141 -36.87 -22.31 -19.03
N ALA A 142 -35.75 -21.74 -18.67
CA ALA A 142 -35.20 -20.57 -19.38
C ALA A 142 -34.01 -20.99 -20.24
N SER A 143 -34.05 -20.63 -21.52
CA SER A 143 -33.01 -20.97 -22.50
C SER A 143 -32.23 -19.75 -22.96
N ASN A 144 -30.94 -19.95 -23.29
CA ASN A 144 -30.06 -18.91 -23.80
C ASN A 144 -29.97 -17.68 -22.87
N VAL A 145 -29.91 -17.92 -21.56
CA VAL A 145 -29.79 -16.87 -20.55
C VAL A 145 -28.40 -16.25 -20.62
N SER A 146 -28.35 -14.93 -20.73
CA SER A 146 -27.11 -14.16 -20.55
C SER A 146 -27.35 -12.88 -19.76
N LEU A 147 -26.34 -12.48 -18.98
CA LEU A 147 -26.33 -11.27 -18.20
C LEU A 147 -25.20 -10.36 -18.67
N GLU A 148 -25.41 -9.06 -18.51
CA GLU A 148 -24.38 -8.04 -18.59
C GLU A 148 -24.14 -7.46 -17.20
N ASN A 149 -22.85 -7.33 -16.84
CA ASN A 149 -22.38 -6.57 -15.69
C ASN A 149 -21.72 -5.29 -16.23
N SER A 150 -22.40 -4.17 -16.09
CA SER A 150 -21.86 -2.84 -16.42
C SER A 150 -21.12 -2.30 -15.21
N LEU A 151 -19.82 -2.03 -15.37
CA LEU A 151 -18.90 -1.61 -14.33
C LEU A 151 -18.63 -0.11 -14.44
N ASN A 152 -18.72 0.62 -13.34
CA ASN A 152 -18.16 1.96 -13.22
C ASN A 152 -17.05 1.92 -12.18
N LEU A 153 -15.81 2.00 -12.67
CA LEU A 153 -14.57 1.84 -11.88
C LEU A 153 -13.83 3.18 -11.86
N PRO A 154 -13.55 3.75 -10.68
CA PRO A 154 -12.69 4.92 -10.58
C PRO A 154 -11.24 4.55 -10.92
N PRO A 155 -10.37 5.56 -11.22
CA PRO A 155 -8.95 5.33 -11.43
C PRO A 155 -8.33 4.57 -10.26
N GLY A 156 -7.47 3.58 -10.57
CA GLY A 156 -6.83 2.72 -9.57
C GLY A 156 -7.60 1.46 -9.22
N VAL A 157 -8.83 1.28 -9.70
CA VAL A 157 -9.59 0.03 -9.56
C VAL A 157 -9.56 -0.75 -10.88
N THR A 158 -9.17 -2.01 -10.81
CA THR A 158 -9.06 -2.91 -11.97
C THR A 158 -9.81 -4.21 -11.73
N LEU A 159 -10.51 -4.70 -12.75
CA LEU A 159 -11.07 -6.06 -12.78
C LEU A 159 -9.93 -7.02 -13.12
N GLU A 160 -9.63 -7.96 -12.19
CA GLU A 160 -8.53 -8.92 -12.36
C GLU A 160 -9.02 -10.30 -12.80
N GLU A 161 -10.14 -10.76 -12.22
CA GLU A 161 -10.65 -12.10 -12.45
C GLU A 161 -12.16 -12.12 -12.61
N THR A 162 -12.62 -12.99 -13.52
CA THR A 162 -14.02 -13.40 -13.64
C THR A 162 -14.10 -14.91 -13.46
N GLU A 163 -14.84 -15.36 -12.45
CA GLU A 163 -14.97 -16.78 -12.09
C GLU A 163 -16.43 -17.21 -12.19
N PRO A 164 -16.88 -17.69 -13.38
CA PRO A 164 -18.22 -18.20 -13.56
C PRO A 164 -18.34 -19.62 -12.99
N LEU A 165 -19.57 -20.03 -12.62
CA LEU A 165 -19.87 -21.42 -12.28
C LEU A 165 -19.51 -22.34 -13.45
N ALA A 166 -19.02 -23.53 -13.15
CA ALA A 166 -18.64 -24.53 -14.18
C ALA A 166 -19.74 -24.77 -15.22
N GLY A 167 -19.37 -24.74 -16.51
CA GLY A 167 -20.27 -24.88 -17.63
C GLY A 167 -20.81 -23.57 -18.22
N THR A 168 -20.42 -22.44 -17.63
CA THR A 168 -20.72 -21.09 -18.13
C THR A 168 -19.43 -20.36 -18.49
N ASN A 169 -19.50 -19.25 -19.21
CA ASN A 169 -18.33 -18.47 -19.60
C ASN A 169 -18.60 -16.97 -19.52
N THR A 170 -17.51 -16.16 -19.48
CA THR A 170 -17.56 -14.71 -19.46
C THR A 170 -16.74 -14.13 -20.61
N GLU A 171 -17.16 -12.98 -21.12
CA GLU A 171 -16.42 -12.16 -22.06
C GLU A 171 -16.34 -10.73 -21.50
N THR A 172 -15.15 -10.16 -21.42
CA THR A 172 -14.93 -8.80 -20.92
C THR A 172 -14.67 -7.86 -22.11
N THR A 173 -15.40 -6.76 -22.15
CA THR A 173 -15.27 -5.74 -23.19
C THR A 173 -15.29 -4.35 -22.55
N GLY A 174 -14.12 -3.76 -22.31
CA GLY A 174 -14.01 -2.48 -21.62
C GLY A 174 -14.57 -2.54 -20.20
N GLU A 175 -15.60 -1.75 -19.92
CA GLU A 175 -16.28 -1.68 -18.62
C GLU A 175 -17.50 -2.61 -18.52
N SER A 176 -17.60 -3.61 -19.41
CA SER A 176 -18.71 -4.57 -19.44
C SER A 176 -18.20 -5.99 -19.40
N VAL A 177 -18.86 -6.83 -18.59
CA VAL A 177 -18.64 -8.28 -18.55
C VAL A 177 -19.93 -8.97 -18.93
N ILE A 178 -19.93 -9.63 -20.10
CA ILE A 178 -21.04 -10.47 -20.54
C ILE A 178 -20.83 -11.87 -19.96
N TRP A 179 -21.82 -12.33 -19.20
CA TRP A 179 -21.85 -13.68 -18.64
C TRP A 179 -22.89 -14.54 -19.35
N THR A 180 -22.43 -15.53 -20.11
CA THR A 180 -23.27 -16.51 -20.76
C THR A 180 -23.57 -17.66 -19.80
N VAL A 181 -24.79 -17.69 -19.28
CA VAL A 181 -25.28 -18.71 -18.35
C VAL A 181 -25.74 -19.97 -19.11
N GLY A 182 -26.35 -19.78 -20.27
CA GLY A 182 -26.98 -20.86 -21.04
C GLY A 182 -28.38 -21.18 -20.55
N ASP A 183 -28.66 -22.46 -20.37
CA ASP A 183 -29.99 -22.96 -20.00
C ASP A 183 -30.14 -23.09 -18.46
N LEU A 184 -31.29 -22.66 -17.93
CA LEU A 184 -31.55 -22.63 -16.49
C LEU A 184 -32.91 -23.24 -16.15
N SER A 185 -32.91 -24.38 -15.47
CA SER A 185 -34.12 -25.05 -14.99
C SER A 185 -34.86 -24.21 -13.94
N VAL A 186 -36.17 -24.47 -13.79
CA VAL A 186 -36.99 -23.85 -12.76
C VAL A 186 -36.41 -24.15 -11.37
N GLY A 187 -36.24 -23.14 -10.54
CA GLY A 187 -35.64 -23.20 -9.22
C GLY A 187 -34.12 -23.29 -9.18
N SER A 188 -33.47 -23.37 -10.35
CA SER A 188 -32.00 -23.42 -10.42
C SER A 188 -31.39 -22.03 -10.36
N THR A 189 -30.19 -21.95 -9.75
CA THR A 189 -29.38 -20.73 -9.64
C THR A 189 -28.01 -20.95 -10.26
N SER A 190 -27.52 -19.97 -10.99
CA SER A 190 -26.13 -19.88 -11.46
C SER A 190 -25.45 -18.66 -10.86
N LEU A 191 -24.11 -18.64 -10.78
CA LEU A 191 -23.35 -17.55 -10.21
C LEU A 191 -22.08 -17.22 -11.02
N VAL A 192 -21.64 -15.97 -10.93
CA VAL A 192 -20.31 -15.50 -11.34
C VAL A 192 -19.73 -14.62 -10.25
N ARG A 193 -18.42 -14.73 -10.02
CA ARG A 193 -17.66 -13.83 -9.16
C ARG A 193 -16.83 -12.90 -10.03
N LEU A 194 -16.87 -11.63 -9.70
CA LEU A 194 -16.04 -10.59 -10.31
C LEU A 194 -15.10 -10.07 -9.24
N ARG A 195 -13.80 -10.22 -9.45
CA ARG A 195 -12.78 -9.84 -8.47
C ARG A 195 -11.94 -8.69 -8.96
N PHE A 196 -11.76 -7.72 -8.10
CA PHE A 196 -11.12 -6.45 -8.41
C PHE A 196 -9.98 -6.17 -7.43
N THR A 197 -9.04 -5.37 -7.90
CA THR A 197 -8.02 -4.74 -7.04
C THR A 197 -8.28 -3.23 -7.00
N ALA A 198 -8.57 -2.69 -5.81
CA ALA A 198 -8.48 -1.28 -5.51
C ALA A 198 -7.05 -0.99 -5.03
N GLY A 199 -6.25 -0.35 -5.89
CA GLY A 199 -4.84 -0.05 -5.64
C GLY A 199 -4.63 1.03 -4.57
N PRO A 200 -3.40 1.23 -4.05
CA PRO A 200 -3.12 2.16 -2.95
C PRO A 200 -3.42 3.62 -3.28
N SER A 201 -3.38 4.01 -4.54
CA SER A 201 -3.68 5.37 -5.02
C SER A 201 -5.16 5.61 -5.33
N THR A 202 -6.04 4.60 -5.13
CA THR A 202 -7.47 4.77 -5.37
C THR A 202 -8.05 5.80 -4.39
N GLU A 203 -8.77 6.79 -4.93
CA GLU A 203 -9.35 7.86 -4.12
C GLU A 203 -10.50 7.36 -3.26
N ALA A 204 -10.58 7.85 -2.01
CA ALA A 204 -11.67 7.55 -1.10
C ALA A 204 -12.98 8.18 -1.59
N GLY A 205 -14.09 7.48 -1.38
CA GLY A 205 -15.41 8.00 -1.72
C GLY A 205 -16.53 7.03 -1.40
N ALA A 206 -17.69 7.56 -1.14
CA ALA A 206 -18.89 6.76 -0.90
C ALA A 206 -19.48 6.28 -2.23
N ASP A 207 -19.74 4.96 -2.33
CA ASP A 207 -20.42 4.32 -3.46
C ASP A 207 -19.79 4.61 -4.86
N VAL A 208 -18.46 4.80 -4.89
CA VAL A 208 -17.74 5.21 -6.12
C VAL A 208 -17.50 4.07 -7.09
N ILE A 209 -17.55 2.82 -6.62
CA ILE A 209 -17.45 1.63 -7.47
C ILE A 209 -18.84 1.06 -7.62
N THR A 210 -19.33 0.87 -8.85
CA THR A 210 -20.65 0.28 -9.08
C THR A 210 -20.60 -0.84 -10.09
N ASN A 211 -21.39 -1.89 -9.81
CA ASN A 211 -21.69 -2.96 -10.73
C ASN A 211 -23.21 -3.04 -10.93
N VAL A 212 -23.67 -2.93 -12.17
CA VAL A 212 -25.08 -3.12 -12.54
C VAL A 212 -25.17 -4.42 -13.31
N ALA A 213 -25.80 -5.43 -12.72
CA ALA A 213 -26.05 -6.72 -13.35
C ALA A 213 -27.46 -6.74 -13.93
N SER A 214 -27.59 -7.10 -15.21
CA SER A 214 -28.88 -7.17 -15.91
C SER A 214 -28.97 -8.35 -16.85
N VAL A 215 -30.16 -8.97 -16.97
CA VAL A 215 -30.44 -9.97 -18.00
C VAL A 215 -30.52 -9.27 -19.35
N VAL A 216 -29.70 -9.72 -20.30
CA VAL A 216 -29.67 -9.17 -21.68
C VAL A 216 -30.23 -10.13 -22.73
N SER A 217 -30.30 -11.42 -22.39
CA SER A 217 -30.90 -12.43 -23.28
C SER A 217 -31.59 -13.53 -22.49
N VAL A 218 -32.76 -13.91 -22.92
CA VAL A 218 -33.50 -15.12 -22.57
C VAL A 218 -34.51 -15.41 -23.70
N GLN A 219 -34.70 -16.68 -24.06
CA GLN A 219 -35.60 -17.04 -25.14
C GLN A 219 -37.08 -16.89 -24.77
N GLN A 220 -37.45 -17.22 -23.53
CA GLN A 220 -38.81 -17.15 -23.03
C GLN A 220 -39.17 -15.72 -22.62
N THR A 221 -40.48 -15.40 -22.65
CA THR A 221 -40.96 -14.15 -22.08
C THR A 221 -40.80 -14.20 -20.55
N ASP A 222 -40.06 -13.22 -20.01
CA ASP A 222 -39.97 -13.05 -18.57
C ASP A 222 -41.25 -12.41 -18.03
N VAL A 223 -41.83 -13.01 -16.99
CA VAL A 223 -43.11 -12.56 -16.39
C VAL A 223 -42.93 -11.40 -15.41
N ASN A 224 -41.71 -11.19 -14.93
CA ASN A 224 -41.39 -10.15 -13.99
C ASN A 224 -40.08 -9.43 -14.33
N PRO A 225 -40.01 -8.65 -15.43
CA PRO A 225 -38.76 -8.02 -15.86
C PRO A 225 -38.20 -6.97 -14.92
N GLN A 226 -38.89 -6.66 -13.81
CA GLN A 226 -38.43 -5.70 -12.80
C GLN A 226 -37.34 -6.26 -11.86
N ASN A 227 -37.23 -7.60 -11.75
CA ASN A 227 -36.18 -8.26 -10.96
C ASN A 227 -34.98 -8.74 -11.82
N ASN A 228 -34.96 -8.37 -13.10
CA ASN A 228 -33.90 -8.72 -14.06
C ASN A 228 -32.67 -7.81 -13.98
N THR A 229 -32.74 -6.73 -13.21
CA THR A 229 -31.64 -5.77 -13.09
C THR A 229 -31.47 -5.38 -11.63
N VAL A 230 -30.21 -5.37 -11.17
CA VAL A 230 -29.83 -4.96 -9.83
C VAL A 230 -28.49 -4.23 -9.85
N SER A 231 -28.38 -3.17 -9.08
CA SER A 231 -27.15 -2.42 -8.86
C SER A 231 -26.58 -2.71 -7.48
N SER A 232 -25.26 -2.84 -7.39
CA SER A 232 -24.52 -2.85 -6.12
C SER A 232 -23.39 -1.84 -6.18
N SER A 233 -23.21 -1.07 -5.11
CA SER A 233 -22.14 -0.08 -4.99
C SER A 233 -21.21 -0.39 -3.82
N THR A 234 -19.97 0.09 -3.91
CA THR A 234 -18.94 -0.06 -2.90
C THR A 234 -18.24 1.26 -2.66
N SER A 235 -18.09 1.61 -1.40
CA SER A 235 -17.29 2.75 -0.95
C SER A 235 -15.81 2.37 -0.87
N VAL A 236 -14.94 3.34 -1.10
CA VAL A 236 -13.49 3.19 -0.93
C VAL A 236 -13.06 4.01 0.27
N GLU A 237 -12.29 3.40 1.15
CA GLU A 237 -11.60 4.06 2.27
C GLU A 237 -10.09 3.99 2.08
N ARG A 238 -9.37 4.94 2.68
CA ARG A 238 -7.90 5.00 2.69
C ARG A 238 -7.39 4.94 4.11
N GLU A 239 -6.45 4.06 4.34
CA GLU A 239 -5.76 3.90 5.61
C GLU A 239 -4.25 4.04 5.39
N ALA A 240 -3.59 4.89 6.17
CA ALA A 240 -2.15 5.06 6.15
C ALA A 240 -1.55 4.80 7.54
N ASP A 241 -0.28 4.44 7.55
CA ASP A 241 0.54 4.23 8.74
C ASP A 241 1.78 5.10 8.59
N ILE A 242 1.74 6.29 9.21
CA ILE A 242 2.78 7.30 9.07
C ILE A 242 3.70 7.20 10.28
N THR A 243 4.96 6.85 10.04
CA THR A 243 6.00 6.83 11.07
C THR A 243 6.90 8.04 10.89
N ILE A 244 7.14 8.75 11.98
CA ILE A 244 8.10 9.86 12.06
C ILE A 244 9.24 9.43 12.96
N GLU A 245 10.48 9.58 12.47
CA GLU A 245 11.71 9.36 13.22
C GLU A 245 12.58 10.61 13.12
N VAL A 246 13.18 11.04 14.26
CA VAL A 246 14.13 12.14 14.33
C VAL A 246 15.44 11.62 14.92
N ALA A 247 16.55 11.79 14.19
CA ALA A 247 17.87 11.33 14.59
C ALA A 247 18.90 12.46 14.49
N GLU A 248 19.88 12.45 15.39
CA GLU A 248 21.03 13.35 15.37
C GLU A 248 22.27 12.71 14.78
N SER A 249 23.15 13.55 14.22
CA SER A 249 24.45 13.11 13.69
C SER A 249 25.47 12.82 14.78
N ARG A 250 25.32 13.44 15.93
CA ARG A 250 26.21 13.27 17.10
C ARG A 250 25.55 13.76 18.40
N ASP A 251 25.87 13.11 19.50
CA ASP A 251 25.60 13.56 20.86
C ASP A 251 26.76 13.11 21.76
N PRO A 252 27.46 14.05 22.45
CA PRO A 252 27.32 15.52 22.43
C PRO A 252 27.92 16.18 21.17
N VAL A 253 27.48 17.42 20.87
CA VAL A 253 28.14 18.30 19.91
C VAL A 253 29.20 19.15 20.57
N LEU A 254 30.36 19.32 19.90
CA LEU A 254 31.43 20.19 20.36
C LEU A 254 31.22 21.61 19.81
N ALA A 255 30.97 22.58 20.71
CA ALA A 255 30.72 23.97 20.31
C ALA A 255 31.97 24.59 19.68
N GLY A 256 31.79 25.20 18.51
CA GLY A 256 32.85 25.83 17.72
C GLY A 256 33.77 24.85 16.97
N TYR A 257 33.57 23.55 17.09
CA TYR A 257 34.27 22.57 16.29
C TYR A 257 33.49 22.31 14.99
N SER A 258 34.08 22.63 13.85
CA SER A 258 33.55 22.24 12.53
C SER A 258 34.65 21.50 11.79
N GLU A 259 34.28 20.44 11.11
CA GLU A 259 35.15 19.80 10.13
C GLU A 259 35.44 20.79 8.99
N SER A 260 36.68 20.82 8.54
CA SER A 260 37.15 21.80 7.53
C SER A 260 36.22 21.87 6.31
N GLY A 261 35.52 23.00 6.16
CA GLY A 261 34.68 23.30 5.02
C GLY A 261 33.19 22.98 5.18
N SER A 262 32.76 22.49 6.34
CA SER A 262 31.32 22.30 6.63
C SER A 262 30.70 23.61 7.15
N PRO A 263 29.51 24.01 6.64
CA PRO A 263 28.80 25.20 7.12
C PRO A 263 28.15 25.01 8.49
N GLY A 264 28.13 23.79 9.06
CA GLY A 264 27.55 23.46 10.37
C GLY A 264 28.26 22.26 10.99
N ASN A 265 27.98 22.00 12.29
CA ASN A 265 28.63 20.95 13.07
C ASN A 265 27.68 19.95 13.75
N LEU A 266 26.36 20.13 13.58
CA LEU A 266 25.32 19.21 14.03
C LEU A 266 24.22 19.11 12.98
N SER A 267 23.77 17.89 12.71
CA SER A 267 22.61 17.67 11.85
C SER A 267 21.59 16.82 12.58
N HIS A 268 20.32 17.25 12.54
CA HIS A 268 19.17 16.40 12.88
C HIS A 268 18.44 16.02 11.59
N VAL A 269 18.02 14.77 11.48
CA VAL A 269 17.33 14.24 10.30
C VAL A 269 15.96 13.77 10.69
N ILE A 270 14.94 14.30 10.03
CA ILE A 270 13.53 13.89 10.16
C ILE A 270 13.23 12.94 9.02
N SER A 271 12.83 11.72 9.34
CA SER A 271 12.37 10.71 8.39
C SER A 271 10.87 10.51 8.54
N VAL A 272 10.14 10.59 7.43
CA VAL A 272 8.70 10.40 7.37
C VAL A 272 8.42 9.24 6.41
N SER A 273 7.84 8.16 6.89
CA SER A 273 7.54 6.97 6.11
C SER A 273 6.06 6.59 6.17
N ASN A 274 5.56 5.93 5.11
CA ASN A 274 4.21 5.39 5.04
C ASN A 274 4.27 3.88 4.84
N SER A 275 3.99 3.11 5.89
CA SER A 275 3.93 1.64 5.88
C SER A 275 2.51 1.09 5.73
N GLY A 276 1.51 1.97 5.65
CA GLY A 276 0.11 1.61 5.50
C GLY A 276 -0.28 1.02 4.15
N PRO A 277 -1.52 0.54 4.03
CA PRO A 277 -2.01 -0.03 2.79
C PRO A 277 -2.22 1.01 1.69
N SER A 278 -2.64 2.24 2.03
CA SER A 278 -2.95 3.30 1.06
C SER A 278 -1.84 4.35 0.95
N ASP A 279 -1.77 5.04 -0.19
CA ASP A 279 -0.97 6.24 -0.32
C ASP A 279 -1.54 7.33 0.62
N ALA A 280 -0.68 8.13 1.23
CA ALA A 280 -1.09 9.26 2.05
C ALA A 280 -0.99 10.57 1.26
N SER A 281 -1.96 11.46 1.42
CA SER A 281 -2.02 12.74 0.73
C SER A 281 -2.18 13.90 1.71
N ASN A 282 -1.65 15.07 1.34
CA ASN A 282 -1.79 16.33 2.08
C ASN A 282 -1.36 16.23 3.55
N LEU A 283 -0.19 15.60 3.80
CA LEU A 283 0.37 15.50 5.13
C LEU A 283 0.84 16.89 5.60
N ALA A 284 0.48 17.25 6.82
CA ALA A 284 0.98 18.41 7.55
C ALA A 284 1.69 17.95 8.82
N ILE A 285 2.99 18.23 8.94
CA ILE A 285 3.84 17.84 10.05
C ILE A 285 4.30 19.11 10.75
N SER A 286 3.99 19.26 12.05
CA SER A 286 4.49 20.33 12.89
C SER A 286 5.96 20.08 13.19
N LEU A 287 6.79 21.11 13.02
CA LEU A 287 8.21 21.08 13.33
C LEU A 287 8.54 22.10 14.41
N GLU A 288 9.27 21.68 15.42
CA GLU A 288 9.78 22.55 16.47
C GLU A 288 11.28 22.33 16.67
N SER A 289 12.01 23.43 16.90
CA SER A 289 13.41 23.39 17.30
C SER A 289 13.66 24.35 18.44
N ILE A 290 14.22 23.83 19.53
CA ILE A 290 14.67 24.58 20.69
C ILE A 290 16.19 24.50 20.73
N SER A 291 16.88 25.64 20.84
CA SER A 291 18.34 25.68 20.90
C SER A 291 18.82 26.82 21.79
N PRO A 292 19.99 26.67 22.44
CA PRO A 292 20.59 27.71 23.29
C PRO A 292 21.14 28.87 22.43
N PRO A 293 21.39 30.05 23.05
CA PRO A 293 22.10 31.14 22.40
C PRO A 293 23.43 30.68 21.79
N GLY A 294 23.80 31.19 20.63
CA GLY A 294 25.01 30.77 19.90
C GLY A 294 24.81 29.53 19.00
N THR A 295 23.60 28.98 18.97
CA THR A 295 23.23 27.95 18.01
C THR A 295 22.29 28.57 16.94
N THR A 296 22.58 28.32 15.67
CA THR A 296 21.78 28.83 14.55
C THR A 296 21.47 27.71 13.57
N ILE A 297 20.27 27.72 13.00
CA ILE A 297 19.94 26.85 11.86
C ILE A 297 20.58 27.42 10.60
N VAL A 298 21.41 26.62 9.94
CA VAL A 298 22.10 26.98 8.69
C VAL A 298 21.26 26.65 7.49
N SER A 299 20.60 25.47 7.51
CA SER A 299 19.72 25.04 6.43
C SER A 299 18.68 24.02 6.93
N PHE A 300 17.56 23.95 6.21
CA PHE A 300 16.54 22.93 6.33
C PHE A 300 16.23 22.31 4.97
N GLY A 301 16.12 20.98 4.89
CA GLY A 301 15.80 20.27 3.68
C GLY A 301 16.68 20.67 2.47
N PRO A 302 16.13 20.77 1.27
CA PRO A 302 16.89 21.05 0.05
C PRO A 302 17.29 22.52 -0.13
N GLY A 303 17.53 23.31 0.95
CA GLY A 303 18.16 24.62 0.87
C GLY A 303 17.39 25.81 1.44
N GLU A 304 16.43 25.57 2.32
CA GLU A 304 15.80 26.66 3.06
C GLU A 304 16.66 27.09 4.28
N ALA A 305 16.79 28.40 4.49
CA ALA A 305 17.58 28.95 5.59
C ALA A 305 16.85 28.97 6.94
N THR A 306 15.58 28.59 6.98
CA THR A 306 14.75 28.61 8.19
C THR A 306 13.88 27.36 8.29
N LEU A 307 13.68 26.86 9.50
CA LEU A 307 12.75 25.76 9.76
C LEU A 307 11.31 26.30 9.60
N PRO A 308 10.49 25.71 8.70
CA PRO A 308 9.08 26.06 8.65
C PRO A 308 8.35 25.51 9.87
N PRO A 309 7.33 26.18 10.42
CA PRO A 309 6.57 25.65 11.55
C PRO A 309 5.73 24.42 11.17
N VAL A 310 5.44 24.26 9.89
CA VAL A 310 4.73 23.10 9.33
C VAL A 310 5.38 22.69 8.02
N LEU A 311 5.79 21.43 7.96
CA LEU A 311 6.23 20.76 6.74
C LEU A 311 5.00 20.18 6.03
N SER A 312 4.80 20.53 4.77
CA SER A 312 3.72 19.99 3.94
C SER A 312 4.27 18.98 2.94
N ILE A 313 3.72 17.78 2.94
CA ILE A 313 4.04 16.72 1.97
C ILE A 313 2.76 16.45 1.18
N ALA A 314 2.75 16.79 -0.12
CA ALA A 314 1.55 16.63 -0.94
C ALA A 314 1.13 15.16 -1.07
N ASP A 315 2.09 14.28 -1.36
CA ASP A 315 1.87 12.85 -1.51
C ASP A 315 3.03 12.06 -0.89
N LEU A 316 2.68 11.01 -0.15
CA LEU A 316 3.61 10.02 0.37
C LEU A 316 3.08 8.62 0.03
N PRO A 317 3.51 8.05 -1.10
CA PRO A 317 3.09 6.72 -1.53
C PRO A 317 3.38 5.63 -0.49
N ARG A 318 2.59 4.59 -0.52
CA ARG A 318 2.81 3.37 0.27
C ARG A 318 4.24 2.86 0.11
N GLY A 319 4.93 2.62 1.23
CA GLY A 319 6.30 2.12 1.27
C GLY A 319 7.37 3.16 0.97
N GLU A 320 7.02 4.44 0.77
CA GLU A 320 7.98 5.52 0.56
C GLU A 320 8.41 6.14 1.90
N THR A 321 9.68 6.56 1.95
CA THR A 321 10.24 7.37 3.03
C THR A 321 10.82 8.65 2.47
N ARG A 322 10.56 9.78 3.13
CA ARG A 322 11.17 11.08 2.81
C ARG A 322 11.94 11.60 4.00
N THR A 323 13.11 12.18 3.74
CA THR A 323 14.02 12.70 4.77
C THR A 323 14.25 14.20 4.59
N TYR A 324 14.33 14.90 5.74
CA TYR A 324 14.56 16.34 5.80
C TYR A 324 15.63 16.62 6.86
N GLY A 325 16.75 17.20 6.46
CA GLY A 325 17.85 17.55 7.37
C GLY A 325 17.67 18.95 7.95
N ILE A 326 17.95 19.12 9.24
CA ILE A 326 18.14 20.40 9.90
C ILE A 326 19.64 20.50 10.20
N LEU A 327 20.35 21.45 9.59
CA LEU A 327 21.76 21.68 9.84
C LEU A 327 21.93 22.84 10.81
N TYR A 328 22.63 22.60 11.91
CA TYR A 328 22.95 23.57 12.93
C TYR A 328 24.42 23.99 12.89
N ASP A 329 24.69 25.28 13.15
CA ASP A 329 25.98 25.79 13.55
C ASP A 329 25.95 26.11 15.06
N VAL A 330 26.65 25.30 15.84
CA VAL A 330 26.82 25.46 17.26
C VAL A 330 28.16 26.15 17.47
N SER A 331 28.15 27.48 17.64
CA SER A 331 29.35 28.30 17.76
C SER A 331 30.05 28.11 19.09
N SER A 332 31.33 28.50 19.20
CA SER A 332 32.14 28.36 20.40
C SER A 332 31.63 29.14 21.64
N ILE A 333 30.67 30.07 21.42
CA ILE A 333 30.03 30.82 22.52
C ILE A 333 28.75 30.14 23.05
N ALA A 334 28.30 29.06 22.42
CA ALA A 334 27.14 28.31 22.91
C ALA A 334 27.44 27.74 24.30
N PRO A 335 26.51 27.89 25.27
CA PRO A 335 26.71 27.37 26.61
C PRO A 335 26.67 25.84 26.61
N ALA A 336 27.47 25.23 27.49
CA ALA A 336 27.40 23.81 27.73
C ALA A 336 26.06 23.43 28.39
N GLY A 337 25.55 22.26 28.06
CA GLY A 337 24.30 21.75 28.62
C GLY A 337 23.97 20.34 28.13
N ILE A 338 23.19 19.63 28.94
CA ILE A 338 22.66 18.31 28.59
C ILE A 338 21.33 18.52 27.84
N ASP A 339 21.15 17.86 26.68
CA ASP A 339 19.91 17.83 25.93
C ASP A 339 19.35 19.25 25.62
N THR A 340 20.23 20.18 25.27
CA THR A 340 19.86 21.60 25.10
C THR A 340 19.45 21.99 23.68
N ILE A 341 19.78 21.16 22.68
CA ILE A 341 19.32 21.33 21.28
C ILE A 341 18.32 20.23 21.00
N VAL A 342 17.04 20.62 20.87
CA VAL A 342 15.95 19.67 20.68
C VAL A 342 15.29 19.92 19.34
N SER A 343 15.05 18.87 18.57
CA SER A 343 14.18 18.90 17.38
C SER A 343 13.05 17.90 17.57
N SER A 344 11.82 18.33 17.27
CA SER A 344 10.66 17.47 17.29
C SER A 344 9.84 17.62 16.01
N ALA A 345 9.18 16.54 15.64
CA ALA A 345 8.26 16.47 14.51
C ALA A 345 7.02 15.69 14.91
N GLU A 346 5.84 16.18 14.54
CA GLU A 346 4.55 15.59 14.89
C GLU A 346 3.59 15.72 13.71
N LEU A 347 2.90 14.63 13.33
CA LEU A 347 1.86 14.63 12.33
C LEU A 347 0.62 15.37 12.88
N VAL A 348 0.21 16.43 12.19
CA VAL A 348 -0.97 17.24 12.55
C VAL A 348 -2.22 16.78 11.81
N SER A 349 -2.08 16.48 10.52
CA SER A 349 -3.20 16.07 9.67
C SER A 349 -2.72 15.43 8.37
N PHE A 350 -3.56 14.58 7.77
CA PHE A 350 -3.48 14.10 6.40
C PHE A 350 -4.87 13.68 5.90
N GLU A 351 -5.02 13.35 4.62
CA GLU A 351 -6.26 12.80 4.08
C GLU A 351 -6.26 11.27 4.20
N GLY A 352 -7.16 10.72 5.04
CA GLY A 352 -7.31 9.30 5.33
C GLY A 352 -7.48 9.01 6.82
N GLU A 353 -7.40 7.73 7.18
CA GLU A 353 -7.40 7.27 8.57
C GLU A 353 -6.02 6.74 8.96
N ILE A 354 -5.58 7.06 10.18
CA ILE A 354 -4.35 6.54 10.79
C ILE A 354 -4.66 5.21 11.47
N ILE A 355 -3.89 4.17 11.12
CA ILE A 355 -4.05 2.86 11.76
C ILE A 355 -3.15 2.64 12.97
N ASN A 356 -2.08 3.46 13.13
CA ASN A 356 -1.16 3.39 14.28
C ASN A 356 -0.69 4.80 14.71
N PRO A 357 -1.42 5.52 15.57
CA PRO A 357 -1.08 6.89 15.97
C PRO A 357 0.02 6.97 17.06
N GLN A 358 0.76 5.90 17.33
CA GLN A 358 1.79 5.88 18.39
C GLN A 358 3.18 6.29 17.90
N ASP A 359 3.42 6.24 16.59
CA ASP A 359 4.67 6.58 15.92
C ASP A 359 4.57 7.80 14.99
N ASP A 360 3.47 8.56 15.15
CA ASP A 360 3.20 9.80 14.41
C ASP A 360 4.06 10.99 14.84
N SER A 361 4.87 10.85 15.86
CA SER A 361 5.73 11.90 16.40
C SER A 361 7.00 11.34 17.01
N ASP A 362 8.07 12.11 16.88
CA ASP A 362 9.35 11.80 17.50
C ASP A 362 10.13 13.08 17.81
N SER A 363 11.12 12.96 18.69
CA SER A 363 12.01 14.05 19.07
C SER A 363 13.39 13.54 19.44
N VAL A 364 14.41 14.34 19.12
CA VAL A 364 15.79 14.10 19.51
C VAL A 364 16.33 15.29 20.29
N ALA A 365 17.21 15.02 21.24
CA ALA A 365 17.85 16.04 22.08
C ALA A 365 19.37 15.83 22.13
N THR A 366 20.12 16.86 21.74
CA THR A 366 21.59 16.84 21.69
C THR A 366 22.18 17.71 22.79
N SER A 367 23.18 17.19 23.51
CA SER A 367 23.96 17.86 24.53
C SER A 367 25.09 18.69 23.92
N VAL A 368 25.47 19.77 24.56
CA VAL A 368 26.54 20.67 24.11
C VAL A 368 27.73 20.63 25.07
N ILE A 369 28.92 20.37 24.58
CA ILE A 369 30.20 20.60 25.25
C ILE A 369 30.78 21.92 24.74
N SER A 370 31.12 22.85 25.63
CA SER A 370 31.57 24.20 25.28
C SER A 370 32.98 24.51 25.76
N PRO A 371 33.86 25.09 24.93
CA PRO A 371 35.16 25.58 25.39
C PRO A 371 35.01 26.70 26.40
N GLY A 372 33.91 27.48 26.36
CA GLY A 372 33.63 28.54 27.32
C GLY A 372 33.31 28.04 28.73
N SER A 373 33.07 26.74 28.92
CA SER A 373 32.88 26.08 30.21
C SER A 373 34.15 25.41 30.72
N MET A 374 35.30 25.73 30.12
CA MET A 374 36.60 25.29 30.61
C MET A 374 37.32 26.47 31.26
N GLU A 375 38.04 26.20 32.33
CA GLU A 375 38.78 27.21 33.09
C GLU A 375 40.29 26.93 33.01
N ILE A 376 41.10 27.98 32.86
CA ILE A 376 42.55 27.88 32.88
C ILE A 376 43.05 28.67 34.10
N GLY A 377 43.64 27.95 35.03
CA GLY A 377 44.43 28.54 36.12
C GLY A 377 45.88 28.69 35.68
N GLU A 378 46.43 29.89 35.78
CA GLU A 378 47.80 30.16 35.35
C GLU A 378 48.77 30.21 36.54
N GLY A 379 49.81 29.38 36.49
CA GLY A 379 50.94 29.47 37.40
C GLY A 379 51.98 30.51 36.95
N SER A 380 52.93 30.81 37.77
CA SER A 380 54.04 31.73 37.46
C SER A 380 55.06 31.07 36.51
N ILE A 381 55.64 31.88 35.65
CA ILE A 381 56.77 31.45 34.78
C ILE A 381 58.05 31.40 35.65
N THR A 382 58.70 30.25 35.62
CA THR A 382 59.94 30.00 36.41
C THR A 382 61.04 29.41 35.54
N LEU A 383 62.28 29.75 35.78
CA LEU A 383 63.44 29.21 35.07
C LEU A 383 63.81 27.83 35.62
N ASP A 384 63.81 26.82 34.83
CA ASP A 384 64.38 25.52 35.14
C ASP A 384 65.88 25.53 34.84
N LEU A 385 66.68 25.49 35.93
CA LEU A 385 68.12 25.56 35.80
C LEU A 385 68.78 24.32 35.18
N GLN A 386 68.06 23.21 35.06
CA GLN A 386 68.57 21.98 34.46
C GLN A 386 68.43 22.01 32.92
N THR A 387 67.32 22.53 32.42
CA THR A 387 67.00 22.56 31.01
C THR A 387 67.27 23.90 30.35
N ALA A 388 67.50 24.96 31.21
CA ALA A 388 67.55 26.38 30.76
C ALA A 388 66.30 26.87 30.05
N LEU A 389 65.16 26.20 30.24
CA LEU A 389 63.84 26.59 29.70
C LEU A 389 63.04 27.35 30.78
N LEU A 390 62.21 28.27 30.37
CA LEU A 390 61.18 28.84 31.21
C LEU A 390 59.97 27.89 31.21
N LYS A 391 59.45 27.59 32.42
CA LYS A 391 58.31 26.68 32.60
C LYS A 391 57.18 27.40 33.30
N GLN A 392 55.96 27.13 32.80
CA GLN A 392 54.71 27.57 33.40
C GLN A 392 53.76 26.38 33.52
N THR A 393 53.29 26.12 34.72
CA THR A 393 52.22 25.14 34.92
C THR A 393 50.88 25.85 34.75
N ILE A 394 50.02 25.30 33.90
CA ILE A 394 48.63 25.71 33.74
C ILE A 394 47.73 24.57 34.21
N THR A 395 46.71 24.91 34.99
CA THR A 395 45.69 23.94 35.42
C THR A 395 44.45 24.13 34.57
N VAL A 396 44.04 23.11 33.86
CA VAL A 396 42.82 23.15 33.01
C VAL A 396 41.73 22.36 33.73
N THR A 397 40.58 23.01 33.96
CA THR A 397 39.43 22.42 34.64
C THR A 397 38.27 22.29 33.67
N ASN A 398 37.66 21.11 33.61
CA ASN A 398 36.45 20.85 32.83
C ASN A 398 35.19 21.18 33.65
N ASN A 399 34.61 22.35 33.46
CA ASN A 399 33.34 22.76 34.08
C ASN A 399 32.12 22.42 33.18
N ASN A 400 32.30 21.65 32.08
CA ASN A 400 31.18 21.12 31.32
C ASN A 400 30.45 20.04 32.16
N PRO A 401 29.14 19.83 31.90
CA PRO A 401 28.38 18.77 32.57
C PRO A 401 28.71 17.36 32.05
N LEU A 402 29.50 17.26 30.99
CA LEU A 402 29.93 16.03 30.32
C LEU A 402 31.46 15.97 30.24
N ASP A 403 31.97 14.75 30.02
CA ASP A 403 33.38 14.52 29.76
C ASP A 403 33.77 15.11 28.41
N ILE A 404 34.90 15.80 28.34
CA ILE A 404 35.45 16.28 27.06
C ILE A 404 36.38 15.22 26.47
N PRO A 405 36.32 14.93 25.16
CA PRO A 405 37.15 13.87 24.57
C PRO A 405 38.62 14.25 24.48
N ALA A 406 38.91 15.48 24.08
CA ALA A 406 40.27 16.05 23.98
C ALA A 406 40.20 17.57 23.85
N PHE A 407 41.31 18.24 24.07
CA PHE A 407 41.43 19.67 23.85
C PHE A 407 42.87 20.08 23.50
N ARG A 408 43.03 21.23 22.90
CA ARG A 408 44.33 21.86 22.73
C ARG A 408 44.36 23.26 23.35
N ILE A 409 45.51 23.62 23.87
CA ILE A 409 45.77 24.92 24.44
C ILE A 409 46.62 25.71 23.44
N LEU A 410 46.07 26.73 22.86
CA LEU A 410 46.79 27.67 22.02
C LEU A 410 47.51 28.67 22.91
N VAL A 411 48.78 28.96 22.60
CA VAL A 411 49.61 29.87 23.35
C VAL A 411 49.84 31.12 22.53
N ASN A 412 49.08 32.16 22.82
CA ASN A 412 49.11 33.46 22.11
C ASN A 412 49.98 34.48 22.85
N GLY A 413 50.20 35.68 22.23
CA GLY A 413 50.82 36.81 22.88
C GLY A 413 52.34 36.66 23.15
N LEU A 414 52.98 35.70 22.49
CA LEU A 414 54.42 35.49 22.64
C LEU A 414 55.25 36.56 21.89
N PRO A 415 56.30 37.16 22.52
CA PRO A 415 57.27 37.98 21.78
C PRO A 415 57.99 37.19 20.69
N GLY A 416 58.46 37.83 19.68
CA GLY A 416 59.10 37.16 18.52
C GLY A 416 60.44 36.46 18.83
N ASP A 417 60.99 36.63 20.04
CA ASP A 417 62.17 35.93 20.57
C ASP A 417 61.83 34.78 21.52
N VAL A 418 60.52 34.50 21.71
CA VAL A 418 60.04 33.41 22.59
C VAL A 418 59.28 32.37 21.73
N THR A 419 59.60 31.10 21.93
CA THR A 419 58.91 29.96 21.29
C THR A 419 58.46 28.96 22.34
N VAL A 420 57.35 28.28 22.08
CA VAL A 420 56.93 27.12 22.90
C VAL A 420 57.75 25.91 22.51
N HIS A 421 58.61 25.46 23.43
CA HIS A 421 59.57 24.38 23.18
C HIS A 421 58.92 23.00 23.05
N ASN A 422 57.87 22.76 23.85
CA ASN A 422 57.14 21.49 23.86
C ASN A 422 55.83 21.56 23.10
N ALA A 423 55.66 22.50 22.17
CA ALA A 423 54.49 22.54 21.27
C ALA A 423 54.38 21.25 20.44
N GLN A 424 53.21 20.72 20.34
CA GLN A 424 52.91 19.53 19.53
C GLN A 424 52.39 19.88 18.15
N GLY A 425 52.21 21.17 17.86
CA GLY A 425 51.80 21.69 16.54
C GLY A 425 51.51 23.18 16.61
N ALA A 426 50.94 23.72 15.52
CA ALA A 426 50.47 25.09 15.43
C ALA A 426 49.13 25.15 14.69
N SER A 427 48.24 26.03 15.18
CA SER A 427 47.01 26.42 14.50
C SER A 427 47.26 27.76 13.78
N GLY A 428 47.42 27.73 12.44
CA GLY A 428 48.08 28.86 11.76
C GLY A 428 49.50 29.05 12.25
N ASP A 429 49.82 30.24 12.82
CA ASP A 429 51.13 30.56 13.40
C ASP A 429 51.17 30.41 14.92
N VAL A 430 50.05 30.01 15.56
CA VAL A 430 49.93 29.90 17.03
C VAL A 430 50.29 28.51 17.51
N PRO A 431 51.35 28.32 18.31
CA PRO A 431 51.71 27.01 18.85
C PRO A 431 50.67 26.52 19.84
N PHE A 432 50.49 25.17 19.93
CA PHE A 432 49.57 24.55 20.87
C PHE A 432 50.17 23.34 21.61
N LEU A 433 49.64 23.09 22.80
CA LEU A 433 49.76 21.80 23.49
C LEU A 433 48.46 21.03 23.30
N LEU A 434 48.55 19.72 23.01
CA LEU A 434 47.42 18.83 22.82
C LEU A 434 47.27 17.91 24.05
N TYR A 435 46.11 17.91 24.67
CA TYR A 435 45.71 16.91 25.66
C TYR A 435 44.73 15.94 24.97
N ASN A 436 45.23 14.78 24.59
CA ASN A 436 44.51 13.79 23.77
C ASN A 436 44.02 12.60 24.64
N GLN A 437 43.31 12.92 25.71
CA GLN A 437 42.65 11.95 26.60
C GLN A 437 41.36 12.58 27.12
N PRO A 438 40.35 11.77 27.46
CA PRO A 438 39.16 12.31 28.10
C PRO A 438 39.47 13.00 29.42
N LEU A 439 38.87 14.16 29.65
CA LEU A 439 38.88 14.86 30.94
C LEU A 439 37.45 14.86 31.47
N ALA A 440 37.23 14.17 32.60
CA ALA A 440 35.89 13.98 33.12
C ALA A 440 35.27 15.32 33.61
N ALA A 441 33.94 15.36 33.67
CA ALA A 441 33.19 16.49 34.19
C ALA A 441 33.65 16.83 35.61
N GLY A 442 34.05 18.10 35.86
CA GLY A 442 34.54 18.59 37.13
C GLY A 442 35.99 18.24 37.46
N GLU A 443 36.70 17.49 36.62
CA GLU A 443 38.11 17.16 36.82
C GLU A 443 39.05 18.25 36.29
N SER A 444 40.27 18.28 36.83
CA SER A 444 41.35 19.21 36.46
C SER A 444 42.61 18.46 36.10
N ILE A 445 43.40 19.01 35.18
CA ILE A 445 44.71 18.47 34.77
C ILE A 445 45.73 19.59 34.72
N ASP A 446 46.95 19.31 35.23
CA ASP A 446 48.08 20.21 35.14
C ASP A 446 48.88 19.95 33.86
N LEU A 447 49.09 20.97 33.04
CA LEU A 447 49.93 20.93 31.87
C LEU A 447 51.12 21.89 32.07
N VAL A 448 52.31 21.46 31.64
CA VAL A 448 53.51 22.29 31.71
C VAL A 448 53.79 22.84 30.31
N VAL A 449 53.84 24.17 30.20
CA VAL A 449 54.29 24.87 29.00
C VAL A 449 55.75 25.21 29.16
N GLU A 450 56.59 24.81 28.21
CA GLU A 450 58.03 25.08 28.22
C GLU A 450 58.34 26.12 27.13
N TYR A 451 59.00 27.21 27.54
CA TYR A 451 59.37 28.27 26.63
C TYR A 451 60.88 28.33 26.44
N PHE A 452 61.30 28.56 25.21
CA PHE A 452 62.68 28.91 24.88
C PHE A 452 62.74 30.39 24.48
N GLN A 453 63.57 31.18 25.21
CA GLN A 453 63.76 32.61 24.94
C GLN A 453 65.18 32.84 24.45
N ILE A 454 65.27 33.49 23.27
CA ILE A 454 66.57 33.73 22.57
C ILE A 454 67.34 34.88 23.22
N THR A 455 66.64 35.92 23.70
CA THR A 455 67.22 37.07 24.29
C THR A 455 66.66 37.31 25.69
N ALA A 456 67.52 37.63 26.71
CA ALA A 456 67.09 37.87 28.10
C ALA A 456 66.46 39.27 28.26
N SER A 457 65.45 39.62 27.44
CA SER A 457 64.80 40.92 27.49
C SER A 457 63.40 40.83 28.08
N GLY A 458 63.30 40.99 29.41
CA GLY A 458 62.00 41.22 30.05
C GLY A 458 61.09 39.99 30.25
N GLY A 459 60.17 40.10 31.21
CA GLY A 459 59.10 39.09 31.38
C GLY A 459 58.07 39.25 30.32
N PHE A 460 57.42 38.14 29.92
CA PHE A 460 56.27 38.09 29.00
C PHE A 460 55.09 37.41 29.68
N GLN A 461 53.88 37.68 29.21
CA GLN A 461 52.66 36.99 29.65
C GLN A 461 52.00 36.39 28.41
N PRO A 462 51.98 35.06 28.30
CA PRO A 462 51.20 34.40 27.25
C PRO A 462 49.71 34.48 27.56
N GLU A 463 48.89 34.45 26.48
CA GLU A 463 47.43 34.31 26.57
C GLU A 463 47.06 32.91 26.12
N PHE A 464 46.29 32.20 26.95
CA PHE A 464 45.87 30.83 26.67
C PHE A 464 44.44 30.80 26.12
N GLN A 465 44.23 30.02 25.06
CA GLN A 465 42.91 29.76 24.50
C GLN A 465 42.72 28.25 24.38
N ILE A 466 41.54 27.78 24.81
CA ILE A 466 41.15 26.36 24.67
C ILE A 466 40.39 26.19 23.37
N GLU A 467 40.77 25.17 22.60
CA GLU A 467 39.98 24.63 21.51
C GLU A 467 39.68 23.17 21.78
N LEU A 468 38.39 22.81 21.71
CA LEU A 468 37.98 21.41 21.78
C LEU A 468 38.37 20.73 20.47
N VAL A 469 38.84 19.49 20.60
CA VAL A 469 39.16 18.65 19.44
C VAL A 469 38.56 17.27 19.66
N ASP A 470 38.20 16.63 18.57
CA ASP A 470 37.84 15.24 18.61
C ASP A 470 39.10 14.40 18.94
N SER A 471 38.99 13.36 19.74
CA SER A 471 40.14 12.53 20.10
C SER A 471 40.76 11.96 18.81
N ALA A 472 42.06 12.22 18.60
CA ALA A 472 42.75 11.70 17.43
C ALA A 472 42.87 10.17 17.57
N GLY A 473 41.97 9.43 16.92
CA GLY A 473 42.04 7.96 16.83
C GLY A 473 40.73 7.21 16.85
N GLU A 474 39.65 7.79 17.33
CA GLU A 474 38.32 7.18 17.11
C GLU A 474 37.47 8.16 16.31
N ALA A 475 37.45 7.96 14.99
CA ALA A 475 36.37 8.51 14.20
C ALA A 475 35.09 7.99 14.83
N PHE A 476 34.21 8.87 15.30
CA PHE A 476 32.86 8.51 15.66
C PHE A 476 32.30 7.76 14.43
N SER A 477 32.00 6.49 14.65
CA SER A 477 31.37 5.65 13.63
C SER A 477 29.97 6.20 13.37
N ILE A 478 29.86 7.18 12.48
CA ILE A 478 28.58 7.45 11.83
C ILE A 478 28.28 6.17 11.05
N ALA A 479 27.22 5.50 11.39
CA ALA A 479 26.70 4.42 10.59
C ALA A 479 26.31 4.97 9.21
N GLY A 480 27.23 4.85 8.25
CA GLY A 480 27.11 5.37 6.90
C GLY A 480 28.02 6.57 6.66
N ILE A 481 29.14 6.34 5.94
CA ILE A 481 29.97 7.43 5.42
C ILE A 481 29.10 8.17 4.41
N GLU A 482 28.91 9.48 4.61
CA GLU A 482 28.22 10.30 3.63
C GLU A 482 28.93 10.21 2.28
N LEU A 483 28.17 9.79 1.28
CA LEU A 483 28.53 9.96 -0.11
C LEU A 483 28.45 11.45 -0.41
N ASN A 484 29.59 12.12 -0.52
CA ASN A 484 29.64 13.54 -0.86
C ASN A 484 28.95 13.84 -2.18
N ARG A 485 29.02 12.88 -3.11
CA ARG A 485 28.46 13.06 -4.46
C ARG A 485 28.32 11.76 -5.21
N VAL A 486 27.21 11.61 -5.92
CA VAL A 486 27.04 10.62 -7.00
C VAL A 486 26.81 11.36 -8.29
N THR A 487 27.75 11.25 -9.25
CA THR A 487 27.68 11.94 -10.54
C THR A 487 27.48 10.92 -11.67
N SER A 488 26.51 11.18 -12.55
CA SER A 488 26.38 10.42 -13.79
C SER A 488 27.40 10.90 -14.81
N LEU A 489 28.22 10.00 -15.30
CA LEU A 489 29.19 10.26 -16.37
C LEU A 489 28.48 10.18 -17.76
N PRO A 490 29.09 10.72 -18.83
CA PRO A 490 28.48 10.72 -20.18
C PRO A 490 28.16 9.32 -20.75
N ASN A 491 28.83 8.28 -20.26
CA ASN A 491 28.62 6.88 -20.61
C ASN A 491 27.63 6.16 -19.66
N GLU A 492 26.92 6.92 -18.83
CA GLU A 492 25.96 6.45 -17.82
C GLU A 492 26.57 5.69 -16.63
N ASP A 493 27.91 5.59 -16.52
CA ASP A 493 28.60 5.15 -15.32
C ASP A 493 28.27 6.08 -14.14
N LYS A 494 28.40 5.58 -12.91
CA LYS A 494 28.21 6.40 -11.69
C LYS A 494 29.54 6.62 -10.99
N LEU A 495 29.97 7.87 -10.90
CA LEU A 495 31.10 8.28 -10.09
C LEU A 495 30.61 8.59 -8.66
N LEU A 496 31.13 7.86 -7.71
CA LEU A 496 30.93 8.07 -6.27
C LEU A 496 32.15 8.80 -5.72
N GLU A 497 31.94 9.84 -4.95
CA GLU A 497 32.97 10.56 -4.20
C GLU A 497 32.58 10.56 -2.72
N PHE A 498 33.47 10.16 -1.85
CA PHE A 498 33.24 10.11 -0.41
C PHE A 498 34.48 10.53 0.39
N VAL A 499 34.25 11.13 1.57
CA VAL A 499 35.32 11.46 2.51
C VAL A 499 35.95 10.16 3.01
N SER A 500 37.28 10.13 3.04
CA SER A 500 38.02 8.95 3.39
C SER A 500 39.30 9.30 4.16
N ILE A 501 39.81 8.34 4.89
CA ILE A 501 41.09 8.43 5.61
C ILE A 501 42.12 7.66 4.83
N VAL A 502 43.25 8.29 4.53
CA VAL A 502 44.36 7.66 3.77
C VAL A 502 44.81 6.36 4.42
N GLY A 503 44.85 5.28 3.63
CA GLY A 503 45.26 3.96 4.07
C GLY A 503 44.14 3.08 4.63
N GLU A 504 42.97 3.64 4.92
CA GLU A 504 41.83 2.88 5.42
C GLU A 504 41.10 2.14 4.31
N VAL A 505 40.41 1.04 4.70
CA VAL A 505 39.69 0.15 3.78
C VAL A 505 38.20 0.41 3.85
N TYR A 506 37.57 0.54 2.69
CA TYR A 506 36.15 0.82 2.53
C TYR A 506 35.46 -0.22 1.67
N THR A 507 34.32 -0.70 2.13
CA THR A 507 33.42 -1.55 1.33
C THR A 507 32.32 -0.67 0.74
N ILE A 508 32.24 -0.63 -0.59
CA ILE A 508 31.10 -0.01 -1.28
C ILE A 508 30.00 -1.05 -1.39
N GLN A 509 28.79 -0.64 -1.12
CA GLN A 509 27.59 -1.45 -1.32
C GLN A 509 26.65 -0.77 -2.28
N TYR A 510 25.90 -1.56 -3.05
CA TYR A 510 24.84 -1.07 -3.90
C TYR A 510 23.57 -1.88 -3.69
N SER A 511 22.41 -1.24 -3.92
CA SER A 511 21.10 -1.84 -3.83
C SER A 511 20.23 -1.38 -4.99
N ARG A 512 19.18 -2.14 -5.34
CA ARG A 512 18.15 -1.78 -6.32
C ARG A 512 16.85 -1.30 -5.65
N ASP A 513 16.65 -1.70 -4.42
CA ASP A 513 15.43 -1.50 -3.64
C ASP A 513 15.67 -0.69 -2.33
N GLY A 514 16.94 -0.36 -2.02
CA GLY A 514 17.31 0.29 -0.77
C GLY A 514 17.40 -0.64 0.45
N GLU A 515 16.90 -1.86 0.35
CA GLU A 515 16.84 -2.84 1.45
C GLU A 515 17.91 -3.92 1.32
N ASN A 516 18.07 -4.50 0.14
CA ASN A 516 18.99 -5.60 -0.14
C ASN A 516 20.32 -5.08 -0.65
N TRP A 517 21.34 -5.03 0.22
CA TRP A 517 22.65 -4.46 -0.08
C TRP A 517 23.68 -5.53 -0.51
N ILE A 518 24.34 -5.29 -1.62
CA ILE A 518 25.35 -6.19 -2.21
C ILE A 518 26.73 -5.52 -2.12
N ASN A 519 27.71 -6.22 -1.54
CA ASN A 519 29.08 -5.73 -1.46
C ASN A 519 29.73 -5.69 -2.85
N VAL A 520 30.43 -4.61 -3.13
CA VAL A 520 31.38 -4.53 -4.27
C VAL A 520 32.68 -5.22 -3.89
N VAL A 521 33.28 -5.89 -4.85
CA VAL A 521 34.58 -6.57 -4.67
C VAL A 521 35.53 -6.13 -5.79
N PRO A 522 36.78 -5.77 -5.47
CA PRO A 522 37.42 -5.70 -4.15
C PRO A 522 37.03 -4.45 -3.34
N ASP A 523 37.33 -4.48 -2.04
CA ASP A 523 37.26 -3.30 -1.18
C ASP A 523 38.19 -2.19 -1.71
N VAL A 524 37.86 -0.94 -1.37
CA VAL A 524 38.61 0.25 -1.81
C VAL A 524 39.55 0.69 -0.70
N ILE A 525 40.85 0.83 -1.00
CA ILE A 525 41.83 1.42 -0.09
C ILE A 525 41.91 2.93 -0.43
N ALA A 526 41.68 3.76 0.55
CA ALA A 526 41.73 5.22 0.36
C ALA A 526 43.16 5.72 0.14
N GLY A 527 43.40 6.37 -1.00
CA GLY A 527 44.67 7.01 -1.33
C GLY A 527 44.74 8.50 -0.99
N ALA A 528 43.62 9.11 -0.60
CA ALA A 528 43.47 10.54 -0.29
C ALA A 528 42.34 10.76 0.71
N ASN A 529 42.17 12.01 1.17
CA ASN A 529 41.07 12.38 2.09
C ASN A 529 39.69 12.41 1.39
N VAL A 530 39.66 12.35 0.06
CA VAL A 530 38.47 12.12 -0.75
C VAL A 530 38.80 11.00 -1.71
N THR A 531 38.03 9.93 -1.64
CA THR A 531 38.17 8.78 -2.52
C THR A 531 37.09 8.80 -3.59
N GLN A 532 37.51 8.50 -4.82
CA GLN A 532 36.63 8.36 -5.97
C GLN A 532 36.54 6.90 -6.38
N TRP A 533 35.33 6.45 -6.68
CA TRP A 533 35.08 5.11 -7.19
C TRP A 533 34.02 5.17 -8.30
N VAL A 534 34.19 4.37 -9.35
CA VAL A 534 33.28 4.35 -10.49
C VAL A 534 32.59 3.01 -10.60
N ASP A 535 31.25 3.03 -10.60
CA ASP A 535 30.43 1.90 -11.05
C ASP A 535 30.29 1.94 -12.57
N ASN A 536 31.00 1.06 -13.22
CA ASN A 536 30.94 0.82 -14.66
C ASN A 536 30.42 -0.59 -15.00
N GLY A 537 29.68 -1.19 -14.05
CA GLY A 537 29.10 -2.52 -14.20
C GLY A 537 30.08 -3.65 -13.90
N PRO A 538 29.85 -4.85 -14.47
CA PRO A 538 30.70 -6.01 -14.23
C PRO A 538 32.16 -5.78 -14.60
N PRO A 539 33.13 -6.31 -13.81
CA PRO A 539 32.95 -7.27 -12.71
C PRO A 539 32.68 -6.65 -11.34
N LYS A 540 32.70 -5.32 -11.18
CA LYS A 540 32.56 -4.66 -9.87
C LYS A 540 31.16 -4.81 -9.29
N THR A 541 30.15 -4.66 -10.13
CA THR A 541 28.73 -4.83 -9.79
C THR A 541 28.07 -5.85 -10.72
N SER A 542 26.94 -6.41 -10.33
CA SER A 542 26.27 -7.49 -11.09
C SER A 542 25.68 -7.05 -12.44
N SER A 543 25.53 -5.75 -12.66
CA SER A 543 24.97 -5.15 -13.89
C SER A 543 25.47 -3.72 -14.05
N HIS A 544 25.43 -3.17 -15.27
CA HIS A 544 25.72 -1.77 -15.50
C HIS A 544 24.63 -0.87 -14.92
N PRO A 545 24.93 0.33 -14.35
CA PRO A 545 23.94 1.24 -13.78
C PRO A 545 22.82 1.63 -14.74
N SER A 546 23.12 1.80 -16.03
CA SER A 546 22.13 2.14 -17.07
C SER A 546 21.07 1.06 -17.33
N THR A 547 21.32 -0.17 -16.93
CA THR A 547 20.41 -1.31 -17.16
C THR A 547 19.39 -1.51 -16.03
N THR A 548 19.44 -0.68 -14.99
CA THR A 548 18.56 -0.77 -13.81
C THR A 548 17.90 0.58 -13.56
N GLY A 549 16.59 0.62 -13.28
CA GLY A 549 15.84 1.86 -13.09
C GLY A 549 16.38 2.70 -11.92
N ASN A 550 16.49 2.13 -10.73
CA ASN A 550 17.06 2.77 -9.54
C ASN A 550 18.30 2.00 -9.06
N ARG A 551 19.29 2.73 -8.57
CA ARG A 551 20.46 2.16 -7.93
C ARG A 551 20.93 3.06 -6.80
N PHE A 552 20.92 2.51 -5.59
CA PHE A 552 21.34 3.17 -4.36
C PHE A 552 22.76 2.71 -4.03
N TYR A 553 23.53 3.59 -3.38
CA TYR A 553 24.90 3.29 -2.97
C TYR A 553 25.09 3.71 -1.52
N ARG A 554 25.91 2.94 -0.80
CA ARG A 554 26.47 3.33 0.50
C ARG A 554 27.91 2.86 0.64
N VAL A 555 28.66 3.55 1.46
CA VAL A 555 30.06 3.25 1.76
C VAL A 555 30.18 2.90 3.23
N ILE A 556 30.88 1.82 3.53
CA ILE A 556 31.12 1.36 4.91
C ILE A 556 32.62 1.28 5.13
N ARG A 557 33.14 1.96 6.17
CA ARG A 557 34.51 1.79 6.60
C ARG A 557 34.65 0.39 7.24
N LYS A 558 35.64 -0.35 6.83
CA LYS A 558 35.94 -1.66 7.42
C LYS A 558 36.70 -1.46 8.73
N ALA A 559 36.21 -2.06 9.81
CA ALA A 559 36.97 -2.07 11.05
C ALA A 559 38.34 -2.74 10.83
N PRO A 560 39.42 -2.21 11.44
CA PRO A 560 40.76 -2.74 11.28
C PRO A 560 40.91 -4.21 11.72
#